data_907acff3c38a43961b780a19eadea5d5
#
_entry.id   907acff3c38a43961b780a19eadea5d5
#
_cell.length_a   1.000
_cell.length_b   1.000
_cell.length_c   1.000
_cell.angle_alpha   90.00
_cell.angle_beta   90.00
_cell.angle_gamma   90.00
#
_symmetry.space_group_name_H-M   'P 1'
#
loop_
_entity.id
_entity.type
_entity.pdbx_description
1 polymer ?
#
loop_
_entity_poly.entity_id
_entity_poly.type
_entity_poly.pdbx_seq_one_letter_code
_entity_poly.pdbx_strand_id
1 'polypeptide(L)'
;MQAVKVFNNNAVSVVMPDGREAILVGNGLGFGRRPGDVIDKSRVSKVYYVQNELQTKFLKMLDNVTPQVMQAAERISLAAEEQGILLSSKSTISLVDHISFALERVEKGTFLPNLMLSETRMLYPKEYAVGQRALELVQQFCGVQLPEDEAGYIALHLVAGTVDGALAYDTVKFVKAVKEIICDTYHCTFEEESLETTRLTVHLKFLAARILRHTPWQDAGLESMYTALLQRDSRNEVCLQRINAYLRQEFDYELDHQEQVYLLIHLTKIVG
;
A
#
# COMPACT_ATOMS: atom_id res chain seq x y z
N MET A 1 30.92 -2.20 19.25
CA MET A 1 30.84 -1.67 17.88
C MET A 1 31.14 -0.18 17.97
N GLN A 2 31.86 0.36 17.01
CA GLN A 2 32.19 1.79 16.95
C GLN A 2 31.40 2.44 15.79
N ALA A 3 30.95 3.68 16.00
CA ALA A 3 30.29 4.44 14.95
C ALA A 3 31.27 4.73 13.79
N VAL A 4 30.89 4.41 12.60
CA VAL A 4 31.59 4.82 11.37
C VAL A 4 31.10 6.20 10.94
N LYS A 5 29.79 6.40 10.93
CA LYS A 5 29.14 7.68 10.66
C LYS A 5 27.97 7.88 11.63
N VAL A 6 27.79 9.07 12.13
CA VAL A 6 26.60 9.48 12.89
C VAL A 6 25.72 10.31 11.96
N PHE A 7 24.53 9.80 11.65
CA PHE A 7 23.58 10.48 10.75
C PHE A 7 22.77 11.55 11.51
N ASN A 8 22.25 11.15 12.67
CA ASN A 8 21.48 12.03 13.55
C ASN A 8 21.49 11.46 14.97
N ASN A 9 20.69 12.05 15.88
CA ASN A 9 20.65 11.64 17.28
C ASN A 9 20.19 10.20 17.51
N ASN A 10 19.57 9.55 16.51
CA ASN A 10 18.95 8.22 16.65
C ASN A 10 19.50 7.17 15.66
N ALA A 11 20.37 7.57 14.73
CA ALA A 11 20.89 6.68 13.69
C ALA A 11 22.41 6.81 13.52
N VAL A 12 23.10 5.66 13.52
CA VAL A 12 24.55 5.58 13.31
C VAL A 12 24.89 4.42 12.37
N SER A 13 25.93 4.57 11.51
CA SER A 13 26.47 3.39 10.82
C SER A 13 27.60 2.79 11.63
N VAL A 14 27.73 1.47 11.54
CA VAL A 14 28.77 0.66 12.18
C VAL A 14 29.24 -0.44 11.23
N VAL A 15 30.44 -0.96 11.46
CA VAL A 15 30.84 -2.25 10.92
C VAL A 15 30.53 -3.33 11.96
N MET A 16 29.74 -4.32 11.55
CA MET A 16 29.39 -5.47 12.37
C MET A 16 30.57 -6.42 12.54
N PRO A 17 30.58 -7.32 13.54
CA PRO A 17 31.65 -8.28 13.75
C PRO A 17 31.94 -9.22 12.57
N ASP A 18 30.94 -9.42 11.71
CA ASP A 18 31.02 -10.21 10.47
C ASP A 18 31.56 -9.40 9.26
N GLY A 19 31.99 -8.16 9.48
CA GLY A 19 32.54 -7.27 8.47
C GLY A 19 31.51 -6.52 7.62
N ARG A 20 30.21 -6.78 7.80
CA ARG A 20 29.15 -6.08 7.07
C ARG A 20 28.89 -4.70 7.66
N GLU A 21 28.66 -3.73 6.80
CA GLU A 21 28.16 -2.41 7.24
C GLU A 21 26.68 -2.51 7.62
N ALA A 22 26.32 -1.88 8.75
CA ALA A 22 24.94 -1.82 9.22
C ALA A 22 24.62 -0.43 9.77
N ILE A 23 23.34 -0.06 9.65
CA ILE A 23 22.79 1.12 10.30
C ILE A 23 22.06 0.66 11.55
N LEU A 24 22.43 1.20 12.66
CA LEU A 24 21.76 1.01 13.94
C LEU A 24 20.84 2.20 14.18
N VAL A 25 19.60 1.90 14.52
CA VAL A 25 18.59 2.90 14.89
C VAL A 25 18.13 2.66 16.31
N GLY A 26 18.00 3.71 17.10
CA GLY A 26 17.53 3.65 18.48
C GLY A 26 17.51 5.03 19.12
N ASN A 27 16.63 5.20 20.11
CA ASN A 27 16.43 6.49 20.75
C ASN A 27 17.70 7.01 21.42
N GLY A 28 18.18 8.20 21.00
CA GLY A 28 19.37 8.85 21.51
C GLY A 28 20.69 8.10 21.22
N LEU A 29 20.67 7.12 20.31
CA LEU A 29 21.83 6.28 19.98
C LEU A 29 23.04 7.06 19.47
N GLY A 30 22.78 8.10 18.65
CA GLY A 30 23.78 9.00 18.07
C GLY A 30 23.93 10.31 18.83
N PHE A 31 23.15 10.55 19.89
CA PHE A 31 23.17 11.84 20.60
C PHE A 31 24.53 12.09 21.25
N GLY A 32 25.16 13.21 20.88
CA GLY A 32 26.49 13.60 21.34
C GLY A 32 27.64 12.69 20.89
N ARG A 33 27.40 11.76 19.97
CA ARG A 33 28.40 10.82 19.44
C ARG A 33 29.12 11.36 18.21
N ARG A 34 30.34 10.86 18.02
CA ARG A 34 31.20 11.15 16.87
C ARG A 34 31.65 9.84 16.22
N PRO A 35 32.09 9.87 14.95
CA PRO A 35 32.75 8.72 14.36
C PRO A 35 33.88 8.23 15.27
N GLY A 36 33.95 6.90 15.50
CA GLY A 36 34.88 6.25 16.43
C GLY A 36 34.32 5.96 17.82
N ASP A 37 33.21 6.60 18.24
CA ASP A 37 32.61 6.36 19.56
C ASP A 37 31.99 4.97 19.66
N VAL A 38 32.04 4.41 20.86
CA VAL A 38 31.41 3.12 21.16
C VAL A 38 29.91 3.28 21.27
N ILE A 39 29.18 2.44 20.53
CA ILE A 39 27.72 2.44 20.53
C ILE A 39 27.17 1.53 21.61
N ASP A 40 26.22 2.07 22.38
CA ASP A 40 25.48 1.32 23.41
C ASP A 40 24.44 0.40 22.75
N LYS A 41 24.72 -0.91 22.77
CA LYS A 41 23.85 -1.93 22.17
C LYS A 41 22.46 -2.01 22.79
N SER A 42 22.32 -1.62 24.07
CA SER A 42 21.03 -1.67 24.77
C SER A 42 20.00 -0.66 24.22
N ARG A 43 20.47 0.38 23.53
CA ARG A 43 19.65 1.41 22.90
C ARG A 43 19.29 1.12 21.44
N VAL A 44 19.79 0.01 20.88
CA VAL A 44 19.51 -0.34 19.49
C VAL A 44 18.13 -0.96 19.40
N SER A 45 17.21 -0.29 18.73
CA SER A 45 15.86 -0.78 18.44
C SER A 45 15.83 -1.63 17.18
N LYS A 46 16.54 -1.20 16.11
CA LYS A 46 16.60 -1.90 14.82
C LYS A 46 17.99 -1.86 14.20
N VAL A 47 18.28 -2.89 13.37
CA VAL A 47 19.52 -3.05 12.64
C VAL A 47 19.20 -3.22 11.15
N TYR A 48 19.77 -2.37 10.30
CA TYR A 48 19.64 -2.44 8.84
C TYR A 48 21.00 -2.74 8.22
N TYR A 49 21.17 -3.92 7.61
CA TYR A 49 22.41 -4.28 6.92
C TYR A 49 22.51 -3.59 5.56
N VAL A 50 23.65 -2.96 5.27
CA VAL A 50 23.89 -2.28 3.99
C VAL A 50 24.36 -3.30 2.96
N GLN A 51 23.46 -3.72 2.05
CA GLN A 51 23.80 -4.76 1.04
C GLN A 51 23.42 -4.39 -0.41
N ASN A 52 22.74 -3.27 -0.68
CA ASN A 52 22.28 -2.90 -2.03
C ASN A 52 21.98 -1.40 -2.21
N GLU A 53 21.65 -0.98 -3.46
CA GLU A 53 21.34 0.41 -3.83
C GLU A 53 20.21 1.07 -2.99
N LEU A 54 19.22 0.29 -2.54
CA LEU A 54 18.13 0.77 -1.70
C LEU A 54 18.65 1.32 -0.37
N GLN A 55 19.66 0.68 0.18
CA GLN A 55 20.28 1.07 1.45
C GLN A 55 21.19 2.29 1.30
N THR A 56 21.81 2.46 0.15
CA THR A 56 22.54 3.69 -0.17
C THR A 56 21.57 4.88 -0.29
N LYS A 57 20.36 4.68 -0.84
CA LYS A 57 19.30 5.70 -0.83
C LYS A 57 18.84 6.01 0.59
N PHE A 58 18.65 4.99 1.43
CA PHE A 58 18.30 5.16 2.83
C PHE A 58 19.34 5.96 3.61
N LEU A 59 20.63 5.69 3.39
CA LEU A 59 21.73 6.46 4.00
C LEU A 59 21.65 7.95 3.65
N LYS A 60 21.42 8.27 2.37
CA LYS A 60 21.24 9.66 1.91
C LYS A 60 19.99 10.31 2.49
N MET A 61 18.93 9.55 2.66
CA MET A 61 17.67 10.01 3.24
C MET A 61 17.82 10.33 4.73
N LEU A 62 18.58 9.50 5.49
CA LEU A 62 18.81 9.73 6.92
C LEU A 62 19.52 11.05 7.24
N ASP A 63 20.29 11.60 6.32
CA ASP A 63 20.92 12.92 6.49
C ASP A 63 19.86 14.05 6.55
N ASN A 64 18.67 13.85 5.95
CA ASN A 64 17.59 14.84 5.83
C ASN A 64 16.35 14.52 6.70
N VAL A 65 16.26 13.32 7.27
CA VAL A 65 15.10 12.89 8.06
C VAL A 65 15.24 13.30 9.52
N THR A 66 14.22 13.97 10.05
CA THR A 66 14.22 14.39 11.44
C THR A 66 14.02 13.21 12.40
N PRO A 67 14.56 13.28 13.64
CA PRO A 67 14.33 12.26 14.66
C PRO A 67 12.85 12.00 14.93
N GLN A 68 12.01 13.02 14.80
CA GLN A 68 10.56 12.95 15.00
C GLN A 68 9.89 12.05 13.96
N VAL A 69 10.27 12.16 12.69
CA VAL A 69 9.77 11.30 11.61
C VAL A 69 10.18 9.84 11.84
N MET A 70 11.42 9.60 12.28
CA MET A 70 11.89 8.25 12.63
C MET A 70 11.06 7.65 13.76
N GLN A 71 10.79 8.41 14.83
CA GLN A 71 9.97 7.98 15.94
C GLN A 71 8.52 7.70 15.52
N ALA A 72 7.91 8.57 14.71
CA ALA A 72 6.58 8.34 14.17
C ALA A 72 6.53 7.04 13.36
N ALA A 73 7.46 6.83 12.42
CA ALA A 73 7.51 5.63 11.59
C ALA A 73 7.73 4.35 12.41
N GLU A 74 8.56 4.38 13.45
CA GLU A 74 8.76 3.26 14.38
C GLU A 74 7.46 2.92 15.11
N ARG A 75 6.74 3.93 15.64
CA ARG A 75 5.47 3.73 16.33
C ARG A 75 4.36 3.22 15.40
N ILE A 76 4.33 3.69 14.15
CA ILE A 76 3.41 3.18 13.13
C ILE A 76 3.74 1.71 12.81
N SER A 77 5.02 1.36 12.70
CA SER A 77 5.44 -0.03 12.48
C SER A 77 5.01 -0.95 13.63
N LEU A 78 5.15 -0.50 14.89
CA LEU A 78 4.68 -1.25 16.06
C LEU A 78 3.15 -1.41 16.05
N ALA A 79 2.41 -0.34 15.76
CA ALA A 79 0.95 -0.41 15.62
C ALA A 79 0.51 -1.39 14.52
N ALA A 80 1.26 -1.49 13.42
CA ALA A 80 1.02 -2.48 12.38
C ALA A 80 1.27 -3.91 12.89
N GLU A 81 2.37 -4.15 13.60
CA GLU A 81 2.71 -5.44 14.19
C GLU A 81 1.64 -5.90 15.21
N GLU A 82 1.09 -5.00 16.03
CA GLU A 82 -0.02 -5.26 16.94
C GLU A 82 -1.29 -5.73 16.22
N GLN A 83 -1.51 -5.30 14.98
CA GLN A 83 -2.61 -5.74 14.12
C GLN A 83 -2.27 -7.01 13.29
N GLY A 84 -1.10 -7.61 13.52
CA GLY A 84 -0.62 -8.79 12.81
C GLY A 84 -0.07 -8.51 11.41
N ILE A 85 0.24 -7.24 11.09
CA ILE A 85 0.83 -6.83 9.82
C ILE A 85 2.35 -6.88 9.99
N LEU A 86 2.97 -7.94 9.48
CA LEU A 86 4.42 -8.14 9.56
C LEU A 86 5.13 -7.34 8.47
N LEU A 87 5.83 -6.29 8.88
CA LEU A 87 6.55 -5.40 7.98
C LEU A 87 8.00 -5.84 7.78
N SER A 88 8.45 -5.76 6.53
CA SER A 88 9.88 -5.92 6.22
C SER A 88 10.67 -4.64 6.60
N SER A 89 11.98 -4.76 6.74
CA SER A 89 12.84 -3.59 6.97
C SER A 89 12.74 -2.56 5.83
N LYS A 90 12.45 -3.00 4.60
CA LYS A 90 12.22 -2.12 3.44
C LYS A 90 10.96 -1.28 3.62
N SER A 91 9.92 -1.83 4.24
CA SER A 91 8.64 -1.14 4.48
C SER A 91 8.80 0.04 5.43
N THR A 92 9.55 -0.14 6.51
CA THR A 92 9.83 0.95 7.45
C THR A 92 10.59 2.09 6.76
N ILE A 93 11.54 1.77 5.88
CA ILE A 93 12.27 2.77 5.09
C ILE A 93 11.32 3.53 4.15
N SER A 94 10.48 2.81 3.42
CA SER A 94 9.48 3.40 2.52
C SER A 94 8.48 4.27 3.27
N LEU A 95 8.10 3.88 4.47
CA LEU A 95 7.19 4.64 5.34
C LEU A 95 7.84 5.95 5.82
N VAL A 96 9.11 5.92 6.23
CA VAL A 96 9.88 7.12 6.62
C VAL A 96 9.96 8.11 5.46
N ASP A 97 10.25 7.63 4.26
CA ASP A 97 10.32 8.44 3.04
C ASP A 97 8.96 9.08 2.74
N HIS A 98 7.89 8.28 2.76
CA HIS A 98 6.54 8.77 2.55
C HIS A 98 6.12 9.85 3.55
N ILE A 99 6.34 9.62 4.86
CA ILE A 99 6.01 10.60 5.91
C ILE A 99 6.79 11.91 5.71
N SER A 100 8.08 11.81 5.38
CA SER A 100 8.91 13.00 5.12
C SER A 100 8.34 13.83 3.97
N PHE A 101 7.96 13.21 2.85
CA PHE A 101 7.34 13.89 1.72
C PHE A 101 5.94 14.42 2.05
N ALA A 102 5.15 13.71 2.86
CA ALA A 102 3.84 14.18 3.28
C ALA A 102 3.95 15.46 4.13
N LEU A 103 4.90 15.51 5.07
CA LEU A 103 5.17 16.70 5.87
C LEU A 103 5.64 17.88 5.01
N GLU A 104 6.53 17.64 4.05
CA GLU A 104 7.00 18.66 3.10
C GLU A 104 5.85 19.22 2.25
N ARG A 105 4.92 18.38 1.81
CA ARG A 105 3.71 18.82 1.07
C ARG A 105 2.84 19.73 1.92
N VAL A 106 2.57 19.34 3.18
CA VAL A 106 1.77 20.15 4.09
C VAL A 106 2.43 21.50 4.35
N GLU A 107 3.76 21.54 4.59
CA GLU A 107 4.52 22.77 4.78
C GLU A 107 4.41 23.70 3.56
N LYS A 108 4.41 23.15 2.35
CA LYS A 108 4.25 23.89 1.09
C LYS A 108 2.79 24.23 0.75
N GLY A 109 1.82 23.83 1.59
CA GLY A 109 0.39 24.02 1.33
C GLY A 109 -0.13 23.21 0.13
N THR A 110 0.58 22.14 -0.27
CA THR A 110 0.18 21.24 -1.36
C THR A 110 -0.45 19.99 -0.80
N PHE A 111 -1.60 19.59 -1.35
CA PHE A 111 -2.30 18.37 -0.96
C PHE A 111 -2.32 17.39 -2.13
N LEU A 112 -2.16 16.12 -1.83
CA LEU A 112 -2.26 15.05 -2.80
C LEU A 112 -3.55 14.25 -2.52
N PRO A 113 -4.64 14.46 -3.29
CA PRO A 113 -5.86 13.70 -3.11
C PRO A 113 -5.63 12.21 -3.38
N ASN A 114 -6.13 11.36 -2.51
CA ASN A 114 -6.08 9.92 -2.72
C ASN A 114 -7.36 9.45 -3.44
N LEU A 115 -7.28 9.40 -4.77
CA LEU A 115 -8.41 8.99 -5.61
C LEU A 115 -8.83 7.52 -5.42
N MET A 116 -8.10 6.75 -4.62
CA MET A 116 -8.37 5.34 -4.33
C MET A 116 -8.66 5.10 -2.82
N LEU A 117 -8.97 6.17 -2.08
CA LEU A 117 -9.16 6.10 -0.62
C LEU A 117 -10.27 5.13 -0.23
N SER A 118 -11.41 5.20 -0.93
CA SER A 118 -12.56 4.33 -0.72
C SER A 118 -12.23 2.85 -0.94
N GLU A 119 -11.61 2.53 -2.08
CA GLU A 119 -11.20 1.17 -2.42
C GLU A 119 -10.13 0.66 -1.44
N THR A 120 -9.19 1.50 -1.04
CA THR A 120 -8.15 1.14 -0.07
C THR A 120 -8.78 0.79 1.28
N ARG A 121 -9.72 1.61 1.76
CA ARG A 121 -10.46 1.35 3.01
C ARG A 121 -11.22 0.03 2.97
N MET A 122 -11.87 -0.27 1.84
CA MET A 122 -12.66 -1.48 1.66
C MET A 122 -11.81 -2.75 1.52
N LEU A 123 -10.72 -2.67 0.76
CA LEU A 123 -9.86 -3.82 0.46
C LEU A 123 -8.88 -4.16 1.57
N TYR A 124 -8.43 -3.15 2.33
CA TYR A 124 -7.39 -3.23 3.33
C TYR A 124 -7.79 -2.53 4.64
N PRO A 125 -8.92 -2.94 5.26
CA PRO A 125 -9.50 -2.23 6.41
C PRO A 125 -8.57 -2.21 7.63
N LYS A 126 -7.76 -3.25 7.85
CA LYS A 126 -6.79 -3.31 8.95
C LYS A 126 -5.64 -2.33 8.74
N GLU A 127 -5.07 -2.34 7.56
CA GLU A 127 -3.98 -1.44 7.18
C GLU A 127 -4.45 0.01 7.16
N TYR A 128 -5.70 0.25 6.72
CA TYR A 128 -6.30 1.58 6.76
C TYR A 128 -6.52 2.07 8.19
N ALA A 129 -6.96 1.21 9.12
CA ALA A 129 -7.08 1.57 10.54
C ALA A 129 -5.70 1.95 11.14
N VAL A 130 -4.63 1.23 10.77
CA VAL A 130 -3.26 1.64 11.14
C VAL A 130 -2.88 2.95 10.47
N GLY A 131 -3.28 3.19 9.21
CA GLY A 131 -3.10 4.45 8.50
C GLY A 131 -3.74 5.63 9.24
N GLN A 132 -4.98 5.48 9.70
CA GLN A 132 -5.65 6.50 10.53
C GLN A 132 -4.90 6.75 11.84
N ARG A 133 -4.46 5.69 12.53
CA ARG A 133 -3.63 5.82 13.73
C ARG A 133 -2.30 6.51 13.44
N ALA A 134 -1.74 6.32 12.25
CA ALA A 134 -0.51 6.97 11.82
C ALA A 134 -0.65 8.50 11.73
N LEU A 135 -1.81 9.03 11.31
CA LEU A 135 -2.05 10.48 11.30
C LEU A 135 -1.94 11.07 12.71
N GLU A 136 -2.49 10.38 13.72
CA GLU A 136 -2.39 10.81 15.12
C GLU A 136 -0.95 10.75 15.63
N LEU A 137 -0.21 9.69 15.26
CA LEU A 137 1.19 9.54 15.64
C LEU A 137 2.07 10.61 14.98
N VAL A 138 1.85 10.93 13.71
CA VAL A 138 2.57 12.03 13.05
C VAL A 138 2.25 13.37 13.72
N GLN A 139 0.99 13.64 14.04
CA GLN A 139 0.60 14.83 14.80
C GLN A 139 1.32 14.88 16.17
N GLN A 140 1.37 13.75 16.88
CA GLN A 140 2.00 13.67 18.20
C GLN A 140 3.51 13.92 18.15
N PHE A 141 4.23 13.32 17.20
CA PHE A 141 5.69 13.37 17.16
C PHE A 141 6.24 14.51 16.30
N CYS A 142 5.56 14.87 15.22
CA CYS A 142 6.01 15.90 14.27
C CYS A 142 5.25 17.23 14.43
N GLY A 143 4.15 17.28 15.20
CA GLY A 143 3.35 18.49 15.42
C GLY A 143 2.51 18.92 14.21
N VAL A 144 2.40 18.08 13.16
CA VAL A 144 1.74 18.41 11.89
C VAL A 144 0.53 17.50 11.69
N GLN A 145 -0.64 18.10 11.43
CA GLN A 145 -1.83 17.37 11.06
C GLN A 145 -1.80 17.03 9.57
N LEU A 146 -1.73 15.74 9.25
CA LEU A 146 -1.85 15.25 7.89
C LEU A 146 -3.33 15.12 7.49
N PRO A 147 -3.69 15.33 6.20
CA PRO A 147 -5.03 15.08 5.68
C PRO A 147 -5.38 13.58 5.70
N GLU A 148 -6.68 13.27 5.69
CA GLU A 148 -7.19 11.89 5.74
C GLU A 148 -6.69 11.03 4.57
N ASP A 149 -6.48 11.64 3.40
CA ASP A 149 -5.91 10.99 2.22
C ASP A 149 -4.60 10.25 2.51
N GLU A 150 -3.78 10.79 3.41
CA GLU A 150 -2.50 10.19 3.79
C GLU A 150 -2.67 8.87 4.57
N ALA A 151 -3.80 8.65 5.26
CA ALA A 151 -4.11 7.37 5.88
C ALA A 151 -4.20 6.25 4.83
N GLY A 152 -4.80 6.54 3.67
CA GLY A 152 -4.88 5.59 2.56
C GLY A 152 -3.51 5.31 1.93
N TYR A 153 -2.69 6.32 1.73
CA TYR A 153 -1.32 6.13 1.22
C TYR A 153 -0.46 5.32 2.19
N ILE A 154 -0.51 5.64 3.49
CA ILE A 154 0.19 4.87 4.52
C ILE A 154 -0.30 3.41 4.52
N ALA A 155 -1.61 3.17 4.44
CA ALA A 155 -2.17 1.83 4.34
C ALA A 155 -1.58 1.04 3.16
N LEU A 156 -1.49 1.65 1.97
CA LEU A 156 -0.88 1.02 0.81
C LEU A 156 0.62 0.73 1.00
N HIS A 157 1.36 1.61 1.67
CA HIS A 157 2.76 1.34 2.05
C HIS A 157 2.88 0.16 3.01
N LEU A 158 1.95 0.02 3.97
CA LEU A 158 1.91 -1.13 4.88
C LEU A 158 1.63 -2.42 4.11
N VAL A 159 0.61 -2.43 3.24
CA VAL A 159 0.28 -3.61 2.41
C VAL A 159 1.45 -3.99 1.51
N ALA A 160 2.04 -3.03 0.77
CA ALA A 160 3.19 -3.25 -0.11
C ALA A 160 4.42 -3.78 0.65
N GLY A 161 4.48 -3.50 1.93
CA GLY A 161 5.53 -3.97 2.82
C GLY A 161 5.40 -5.42 3.29
N THR A 162 4.27 -6.07 3.10
CA THR A 162 4.06 -7.48 3.41
C THR A 162 4.58 -8.38 2.29
N VAL A 163 4.72 -9.68 2.57
CA VAL A 163 5.21 -10.66 1.58
C VAL A 163 4.30 -10.72 0.33
N ASP A 164 2.98 -10.54 0.53
CA ASP A 164 1.98 -10.58 -0.54
C ASP A 164 1.61 -9.20 -1.12
N GLY A 165 2.23 -8.14 -0.63
CA GLY A 165 1.80 -6.76 -0.88
C GLY A 165 2.32 -6.11 -2.16
N ALA A 166 3.21 -6.78 -2.91
CA ALA A 166 3.83 -6.18 -4.10
C ALA A 166 2.83 -5.72 -5.17
N LEU A 167 1.64 -6.30 -5.18
CA LEU A 167 0.56 -6.02 -6.16
C LEU A 167 -0.58 -5.16 -5.59
N ALA A 168 -0.43 -4.65 -4.37
CA ALA A 168 -1.53 -3.95 -3.68
C ALA A 168 -2.02 -2.71 -4.44
N TYR A 169 -1.10 -1.87 -4.88
CA TYR A 169 -1.42 -0.66 -5.62
C TYR A 169 -2.13 -0.97 -6.94
N ASP A 170 -1.62 -1.94 -7.70
CA ASP A 170 -2.21 -2.35 -8.98
C ASP A 170 -3.59 -2.98 -8.78
N THR A 171 -3.77 -3.75 -7.69
CA THR A 171 -5.08 -4.30 -7.31
C THR A 171 -6.10 -3.18 -7.04
N VAL A 172 -5.73 -2.15 -6.28
CA VAL A 172 -6.63 -1.04 -5.97
C VAL A 172 -6.94 -0.22 -7.21
N LYS A 173 -5.92 0.07 -8.03
CA LYS A 173 -6.08 0.75 -9.33
C LYS A 173 -7.03 -0.01 -10.26
N PHE A 174 -6.85 -1.34 -10.35
CA PHE A 174 -7.72 -2.23 -11.14
C PHE A 174 -9.18 -2.15 -10.68
N VAL A 175 -9.42 -2.34 -9.38
CA VAL A 175 -10.79 -2.32 -8.81
C VAL A 175 -11.48 -1.00 -9.09
N LYS A 176 -10.77 0.11 -8.88
CA LYS A 176 -11.28 1.46 -9.17
C LYS A 176 -11.67 1.61 -10.64
N ALA A 177 -10.76 1.29 -11.57
CA ALA A 177 -10.99 1.44 -13.00
C ALA A 177 -12.18 0.61 -13.49
N VAL A 178 -12.32 -0.64 -13.03
CA VAL A 178 -13.46 -1.49 -13.41
C VAL A 178 -14.78 -0.93 -12.85
N LYS A 179 -14.79 -0.45 -11.59
CA LYS A 179 -15.97 0.21 -11.01
C LYS A 179 -16.37 1.45 -11.80
N GLU A 180 -15.42 2.29 -12.21
CA GLU A 180 -15.68 3.47 -13.04
C GLU A 180 -16.30 3.09 -14.39
N ILE A 181 -15.76 2.07 -15.08
CA ILE A 181 -16.33 1.55 -16.34
C ILE A 181 -17.77 1.10 -16.14
N ILE A 182 -18.06 0.40 -15.04
CA ILE A 182 -19.41 -0.04 -14.71
C ILE A 182 -20.33 1.17 -14.47
N CYS A 183 -19.93 2.10 -13.62
CA CYS A 183 -20.72 3.31 -13.34
C CYS A 183 -21.04 4.10 -14.61
N ASP A 184 -20.06 4.31 -15.47
CA ASP A 184 -20.24 5.01 -16.75
C ASP A 184 -21.19 4.29 -17.70
N THR A 185 -21.13 2.96 -17.74
CA THR A 185 -21.93 2.16 -18.67
C THR A 185 -23.39 2.07 -18.23
N TYR A 186 -23.63 1.92 -16.93
CA TYR A 186 -24.97 1.75 -16.37
C TYR A 186 -25.59 3.05 -15.85
N HIS A 187 -24.82 4.15 -15.79
CA HIS A 187 -25.21 5.42 -15.19
C HIS A 187 -25.64 5.26 -13.73
N CYS A 188 -24.87 4.47 -12.97
CA CYS A 188 -25.12 4.18 -11.56
C CYS A 188 -24.00 4.71 -10.67
N THR A 189 -24.26 4.71 -9.37
CA THR A 189 -23.27 4.99 -8.32
C THR A 189 -23.22 3.82 -7.37
N PHE A 190 -22.03 3.52 -6.84
CA PHE A 190 -21.88 2.49 -5.82
C PHE A 190 -22.12 3.07 -4.43
N GLU A 191 -23.02 2.47 -3.67
CA GLU A 191 -23.12 2.72 -2.23
C GLU A 191 -22.02 1.92 -1.53
N GLU A 192 -21.05 2.60 -0.94
CA GLU A 192 -19.84 1.97 -0.37
C GLU A 192 -20.15 0.93 0.71
N GLU A 193 -21.18 1.16 1.52
CA GLU A 193 -21.58 0.28 2.62
C GLU A 193 -22.55 -0.83 2.20
N SER A 194 -22.98 -0.86 0.93
CA SER A 194 -23.91 -1.92 0.48
C SER A 194 -23.21 -3.29 0.39
N LEU A 195 -23.96 -4.34 0.69
CA LEU A 195 -23.47 -5.71 0.61
C LEU A 195 -23.08 -6.08 -0.83
N GLU A 196 -23.82 -5.60 -1.81
CA GLU A 196 -23.61 -5.82 -3.23
C GLU A 196 -22.31 -5.20 -3.70
N THR A 197 -22.04 -3.94 -3.33
CA THR A 197 -20.77 -3.23 -3.62
C THR A 197 -19.58 -3.95 -2.98
N THR A 198 -19.73 -4.37 -1.72
CA THR A 198 -18.70 -5.11 -1.00
C THR A 198 -18.38 -6.44 -1.72
N ARG A 199 -19.40 -7.21 -2.12
CA ARG A 199 -19.21 -8.48 -2.83
C ARG A 199 -18.52 -8.31 -4.18
N LEU A 200 -18.98 -7.32 -4.97
CA LEU A 200 -18.31 -6.99 -6.24
C LEU A 200 -16.84 -6.60 -6.00
N THR A 201 -16.58 -5.73 -5.05
CA THR A 201 -15.21 -5.26 -4.75
C THR A 201 -14.29 -6.42 -4.34
N VAL A 202 -14.76 -7.34 -3.50
CA VAL A 202 -14.00 -8.55 -3.12
C VAL A 202 -13.78 -9.46 -4.33
N HIS A 203 -14.80 -9.65 -5.19
CA HIS A 203 -14.65 -10.40 -6.43
C HIS A 203 -13.58 -9.78 -7.34
N LEU A 204 -13.64 -8.47 -7.57
CA LEU A 204 -12.65 -7.74 -8.38
C LEU A 204 -11.24 -7.82 -7.78
N LYS A 205 -11.09 -7.85 -6.45
CA LYS A 205 -9.79 -8.08 -5.79
C LYS A 205 -9.20 -9.43 -6.18
N PHE A 206 -10.00 -10.50 -6.12
CA PHE A 206 -9.54 -11.84 -6.51
C PHE A 206 -9.27 -11.95 -8.01
N LEU A 207 -10.08 -11.31 -8.85
CA LEU A 207 -9.84 -11.23 -10.30
C LEU A 207 -8.51 -10.51 -10.58
N ALA A 208 -8.28 -9.34 -9.98
CA ALA A 208 -7.01 -8.62 -10.08
C ALA A 208 -5.82 -9.49 -9.67
N ALA A 209 -5.92 -10.21 -8.55
CA ALA A 209 -4.84 -11.07 -8.06
C ALA A 209 -4.51 -12.19 -9.06
N ARG A 210 -5.51 -12.76 -9.75
CA ARG A 210 -5.29 -13.77 -10.80
C ARG A 210 -4.60 -13.19 -12.02
N ILE A 211 -5.11 -12.05 -12.51
CA ILE A 211 -4.54 -11.36 -13.68
C ILE A 211 -3.08 -10.98 -13.43
N LEU A 212 -2.80 -10.32 -12.30
CA LEU A 212 -1.47 -9.85 -11.95
C LEU A 212 -0.46 -10.97 -11.67
N ARG A 213 -0.95 -12.17 -11.27
CA ARG A 213 -0.11 -13.37 -11.04
C ARG A 213 -0.06 -14.28 -12.26
N HIS A 214 -0.72 -13.94 -13.37
CA HIS A 214 -0.85 -14.78 -14.57
C HIS A 214 -1.31 -16.22 -14.25
N THR A 215 -2.27 -16.37 -13.31
CA THR A 215 -2.84 -17.66 -12.93
C THR A 215 -4.18 -17.86 -13.62
N PRO A 216 -4.26 -18.56 -14.78
CA PRO A 216 -5.53 -18.77 -15.47
C PRO A 216 -6.46 -19.64 -14.64
N TRP A 217 -7.74 -19.37 -14.74
CA TRP A 217 -8.76 -20.26 -14.21
C TRP A 217 -9.02 -21.37 -15.23
N GLN A 218 -9.26 -22.59 -14.76
CA GLN A 218 -9.68 -23.70 -15.61
C GLN A 218 -11.05 -24.19 -15.12
N ASP A 219 -12.10 -23.81 -15.81
CA ASP A 219 -13.37 -24.51 -15.68
C ASP A 219 -14.17 -24.40 -16.98
N ALA A 220 -14.97 -25.42 -17.29
CA ALA A 220 -15.75 -25.51 -18.50
C ALA A 220 -17.25 -25.65 -18.14
N GLY A 221 -18.13 -24.95 -18.90
CA GLY A 221 -19.54 -25.28 -18.88
C GLY A 221 -20.52 -24.15 -18.53
N LEU A 222 -20.13 -22.88 -18.56
CA LEU A 222 -21.00 -21.74 -18.25
C LEU A 222 -21.61 -21.05 -19.48
N GLU A 223 -21.48 -21.61 -20.69
CA GLU A 223 -21.89 -20.95 -21.96
C GLU A 223 -23.38 -20.59 -21.99
N SER A 224 -24.24 -21.48 -21.52
CA SER A 224 -25.68 -21.21 -21.46
C SER A 224 -26.04 -20.09 -20.49
N MET A 225 -25.31 -20.01 -19.37
CA MET A 225 -25.47 -18.94 -18.36
C MET A 225 -24.95 -17.62 -18.89
N TYR A 226 -23.81 -17.63 -19.60
CA TYR A 226 -23.23 -16.46 -20.24
C TYR A 226 -24.23 -15.82 -21.21
N THR A 227 -24.78 -16.61 -22.13
CA THR A 227 -25.76 -16.13 -23.11
C THR A 227 -27.01 -15.55 -22.44
N ALA A 228 -27.54 -16.23 -21.42
CA ALA A 228 -28.73 -15.77 -20.70
C ALA A 228 -28.49 -14.44 -19.95
N LEU A 229 -27.32 -14.27 -19.33
CA LEU A 229 -26.95 -13.02 -18.63
C LEU A 229 -26.71 -11.86 -19.62
N LEU A 230 -26.07 -12.10 -20.76
CA LEU A 230 -25.89 -11.07 -21.78
C LEU A 230 -27.22 -10.53 -22.30
N GLN A 231 -28.18 -11.41 -22.56
CA GLN A 231 -29.50 -11.02 -23.09
C GLN A 231 -30.38 -10.26 -22.09
N ARG A 232 -30.05 -10.31 -20.80
CA ARG A 232 -30.84 -9.68 -19.75
C ARG A 232 -30.83 -8.15 -19.79
N ASP A 233 -29.72 -7.56 -20.21
CA ASP A 233 -29.54 -6.12 -20.38
C ASP A 233 -28.55 -5.86 -21.51
N SER A 234 -28.94 -5.08 -22.52
CA SER A 234 -28.09 -4.76 -23.68
C SER A 234 -26.77 -4.02 -23.28
N ARG A 235 -26.75 -3.37 -22.13
CA ARG A 235 -25.55 -2.70 -21.58
C ARG A 235 -24.49 -3.69 -21.13
N ASN A 236 -24.87 -4.96 -20.83
CA ASN A 236 -23.94 -6.00 -20.35
C ASN A 236 -22.81 -6.23 -21.35
N GLU A 237 -23.15 -6.35 -22.65
CA GLU A 237 -22.14 -6.55 -23.69
C GLU A 237 -21.19 -5.35 -23.82
N VAL A 238 -21.74 -4.14 -23.80
CA VAL A 238 -20.96 -2.90 -23.86
C VAL A 238 -20.00 -2.79 -22.65
N CYS A 239 -20.49 -3.12 -21.45
CA CYS A 239 -19.69 -3.10 -20.24
C CYS A 239 -18.51 -4.08 -20.33
N LEU A 240 -18.77 -5.32 -20.73
CA LEU A 240 -17.72 -6.34 -20.89
C LEU A 240 -16.70 -5.97 -21.97
N GLN A 241 -17.14 -5.41 -23.10
CA GLN A 241 -16.23 -4.94 -24.14
C GLN A 241 -15.32 -3.83 -23.64
N ARG A 242 -15.84 -2.86 -22.88
CA ARG A 242 -15.05 -1.78 -22.29
C ARG A 242 -14.07 -2.29 -21.23
N ILE A 243 -14.48 -3.24 -20.38
CA ILE A 243 -13.59 -3.87 -19.40
C ILE A 243 -12.49 -4.64 -20.13
N ASN A 244 -12.81 -5.46 -21.12
CA ASN A 244 -11.82 -6.21 -21.90
C ASN A 244 -10.85 -5.28 -22.66
N ALA A 245 -11.33 -4.15 -23.19
CA ALA A 245 -10.45 -3.15 -23.80
C ALA A 245 -9.44 -2.58 -22.79
N TYR A 246 -9.90 -2.25 -21.58
CA TYR A 246 -9.02 -1.82 -20.49
C TYR A 246 -8.01 -2.90 -20.10
N LEU A 247 -8.46 -4.15 -19.96
CA LEU A 247 -7.59 -5.27 -19.57
C LEU A 247 -6.54 -5.59 -20.62
N ARG A 248 -6.88 -5.55 -21.90
CA ARG A 248 -5.90 -5.73 -22.99
C ARG A 248 -4.84 -4.63 -22.98
N GLN A 249 -5.26 -3.38 -22.77
CA GLN A 249 -4.35 -2.24 -22.78
C GLN A 249 -3.39 -2.23 -21.58
N GLU A 250 -3.88 -2.50 -20.37
CA GLU A 250 -3.10 -2.33 -19.13
C GLU A 250 -2.40 -3.61 -18.68
N PHE A 251 -2.95 -4.80 -19.01
CA PHE A 251 -2.50 -6.07 -18.44
C PHE A 251 -2.24 -7.18 -19.48
N ASP A 252 -2.42 -6.89 -20.79
CA ASP A 252 -2.34 -7.91 -21.87
C ASP A 252 -3.22 -9.13 -21.55
N TYR A 253 -4.45 -8.89 -21.07
CA TYR A 253 -5.38 -9.91 -20.61
C TYR A 253 -6.76 -9.72 -21.19
N GLU A 254 -7.52 -10.82 -21.35
CA GLU A 254 -8.92 -10.83 -21.72
C GLU A 254 -9.69 -11.78 -20.81
N LEU A 255 -10.87 -11.35 -20.34
CA LEU A 255 -11.74 -12.18 -19.49
C LEU A 255 -12.25 -13.37 -20.30
N ASP A 256 -12.10 -14.57 -19.75
CA ASP A 256 -12.80 -15.75 -20.25
C ASP A 256 -14.31 -15.69 -19.96
N HIS A 257 -15.09 -16.60 -20.56
CA HIS A 257 -16.54 -16.62 -20.36
C HIS A 257 -16.96 -16.83 -18.91
N GLN A 258 -16.18 -17.56 -18.14
CA GLN A 258 -16.46 -17.79 -16.74
C GLN A 258 -16.29 -16.52 -15.91
N GLU A 259 -15.20 -15.81 -16.09
CA GLU A 259 -14.94 -14.55 -15.41
C GLU A 259 -16.01 -13.50 -15.78
N GLN A 260 -16.40 -13.47 -17.06
CA GLN A 260 -17.50 -12.63 -17.53
C GLN A 260 -18.83 -13.00 -16.87
N VAL A 261 -19.16 -14.28 -16.73
CA VAL A 261 -20.37 -14.75 -16.04
C VAL A 261 -20.37 -14.30 -14.58
N TYR A 262 -19.28 -14.52 -13.85
CA TYR A 262 -19.19 -14.07 -12.45
C TYR A 262 -19.36 -12.57 -12.29
N LEU A 263 -18.77 -11.79 -13.20
CA LEU A 263 -18.93 -10.34 -13.20
C LEU A 263 -20.39 -9.95 -13.48
N LEU A 264 -21.02 -10.53 -14.50
CA LEU A 264 -22.42 -10.29 -14.85
C LEU A 264 -23.40 -10.64 -13.72
N ILE A 265 -23.14 -11.71 -12.96
CA ILE A 265 -23.95 -12.06 -11.78
C ILE A 265 -23.93 -10.93 -10.75
N HIS A 266 -22.77 -10.33 -10.49
CA HIS A 266 -22.68 -9.18 -9.58
C HIS A 266 -23.39 -7.95 -10.14
N LEU A 267 -23.22 -7.66 -11.43
CA LEU A 267 -23.86 -6.52 -12.09
C LEU A 267 -25.39 -6.61 -12.05
N THR A 268 -25.98 -7.79 -12.24
CA THR A 268 -27.45 -7.96 -12.18
C THR A 268 -28.05 -7.62 -10.81
N LYS A 269 -27.27 -7.57 -9.75
CA LYS A 269 -27.72 -7.21 -8.40
C LYS A 269 -27.52 -5.74 -8.06
N ILE A 270 -26.63 -5.07 -8.76
CA ILE A 270 -26.28 -3.68 -8.52
C ILE A 270 -27.10 -2.74 -9.41
N VAL A 271 -27.36 -3.16 -10.65
CA VAL A 271 -28.00 -2.30 -11.67
C VAL A 271 -29.41 -2.74 -12.06
N GLY A 272 -29.90 -3.83 -11.49
CA GLY A 272 -31.29 -4.32 -11.61
C GLY A 272 -32.12 -3.85 -10.46
#